data_5a73d8616885c79ef4208ca6cd21509b
#
_entry.id   5a73d8616885c79ef4208ca6cd21509b
#
_cell.length_a   1.000
_cell.length_b   1.000
_cell.length_c   1.000
_cell.angle_alpha   90.00
_cell.angle_beta   90.00
_cell.angle_gamma   90.00
#
_symmetry.space_group_name_H-M   'P 1'
#
loop_
_entity.id
_entity.type
_entity.pdbx_description
1 polymer ?
#
loop_
_entity_poly.entity_id
_entity_poly.type
_entity_poly.pdbx_seq_one_letter_code
_entity_poly.pdbx_strand_id
1 'polypeptide(L)'
;MNAGKYGTGKVGGRRMHWSEKIAKDIIKRSPDKEEYVCAAGISPSGSIHIGNFRDIATSYFVYKALIKQGKKARLLFSWDEFDRFRKVPVNVKEVAPELENEIGKPYVDVKDPYGCCSSYAEHFEKEFEASLSRFGVKVDFRRQSENYRSGKYAKYIIQAVQKRREIFDILDKFRQQVATPEEREAYYPVSIYCPVCGKDETTITSSSEDGVTCEYTCKCGHKGTWDFSRDFNCKLAWKIDWPMRWMIEGVDFEPGGKDHASPGGSYDTSKIIAKKIFGAQAPMFKGYEFVGIKGTTGKMSGSTGLNLTPDTLLKIYQPEMILWLYSKSEPNKAFDFCFDDEILRQYFEFDKMLKVYQAGKGKNYDYIE
;
A
#
# COMPACT_ATOMS: atom_id res chain seq x y z
N MET A 1 7.70 -21.78 50.84
CA MET A 1 6.94 -22.88 50.25
C MET A 1 5.65 -22.35 49.71
N ASN A 2 5.53 -22.20 48.41
CA ASN A 2 4.29 -22.26 47.65
C ASN A 2 4.67 -22.18 46.16
N ALA A 3 4.71 -23.38 45.58
CA ALA A 3 4.96 -23.55 44.15
C ALA A 3 3.66 -23.24 43.40
N GLY A 4 3.63 -22.13 42.66
CA GLY A 4 2.54 -21.78 41.77
C GLY A 4 2.55 -22.72 40.55
N LYS A 5 1.52 -23.53 40.41
CA LYS A 5 1.24 -24.42 39.30
C LYS A 5 0.95 -23.61 38.01
N TYR A 6 1.89 -23.60 37.10
CA TYR A 6 1.59 -23.24 35.71
C TYR A 6 0.89 -24.44 35.03
N GLY A 7 -0.42 -24.34 34.87
CA GLY A 7 -1.21 -25.28 34.12
C GLY A 7 -0.88 -25.23 32.63
N THR A 8 -0.12 -26.20 32.16
CA THR A 8 0.10 -26.44 30.73
C THR A 8 -1.13 -27.17 30.18
N GLY A 9 -2.09 -26.40 29.66
CA GLY A 9 -3.17 -26.97 28.84
C GLY A 9 -2.60 -27.50 27.51
N LYS A 10 -2.19 -28.75 27.49
CA LYS A 10 -1.93 -29.50 26.25
C LYS A 10 -3.26 -29.95 25.68
N VAL A 11 -3.79 -29.18 24.71
CA VAL A 11 -4.70 -29.74 23.71
C VAL A 11 -3.85 -29.92 22.46
N GLY A 12 -3.69 -31.16 21.98
CA GLY A 12 -2.89 -31.53 20.83
C GLY A 12 -3.50 -30.99 19.54
N GLY A 13 -3.14 -29.78 19.16
CA GLY A 13 -3.56 -29.12 17.93
C GLY A 13 -2.50 -28.18 17.40
N ARG A 14 -2.52 -27.90 16.09
CA ARG A 14 -1.67 -26.88 15.45
C ARG A 14 -1.86 -25.53 16.14
N ARG A 15 -0.77 -24.84 16.41
CA ARG A 15 -0.82 -23.47 16.93
C ARG A 15 -1.35 -22.54 15.85
N MET A 16 -2.29 -21.66 16.21
CA MET A 16 -2.86 -20.67 15.33
C MET A 16 -1.78 -19.70 14.83
N HIS A 17 -1.71 -19.54 13.53
CA HIS A 17 -0.84 -18.56 12.89
C HIS A 17 -1.39 -17.13 13.11
N TRP A 18 -0.54 -16.09 13.06
CA TRP A 18 -0.98 -14.72 13.27
C TRP A 18 -2.04 -14.26 12.24
N SER A 19 -1.93 -14.70 10.98
CA SER A 19 -2.92 -14.39 9.94
C SER A 19 -4.28 -15.00 10.22
N GLU A 20 -4.33 -16.19 10.81
CA GLU A 20 -5.59 -16.84 11.20
C GLU A 20 -6.31 -16.09 12.34
N LYS A 21 -5.54 -15.46 13.25
CA LYS A 21 -6.11 -14.61 14.30
C LYS A 21 -6.76 -13.38 13.68
N ILE A 22 -6.03 -12.70 12.78
CA ILE A 22 -6.55 -11.52 12.05
C ILE A 22 -7.80 -11.90 11.25
N ALA A 23 -7.78 -13.02 10.52
CA ALA A 23 -8.94 -13.48 9.76
C ALA A 23 -10.15 -13.74 10.66
N LYS A 24 -9.98 -14.34 11.85
CA LYS A 24 -11.06 -14.50 12.82
C LYS A 24 -11.63 -13.19 13.31
N ASP A 25 -10.78 -12.21 13.58
CA ASP A 25 -11.21 -10.90 14.03
C ASP A 25 -11.97 -10.15 12.92
N ILE A 26 -11.55 -10.29 11.65
CA ILE A 26 -12.26 -9.77 10.48
C ILE A 26 -13.67 -10.39 10.38
N ILE A 27 -13.76 -11.72 10.45
CA ILE A 27 -15.03 -12.44 10.38
C ILE A 27 -15.95 -12.03 11.53
N LYS A 28 -15.43 -11.93 12.75
CA LYS A 28 -16.20 -11.47 13.91
C LYS A 28 -16.74 -10.06 13.74
N ARG A 29 -16.00 -9.18 13.08
CA ARG A 29 -16.38 -7.79 12.84
C ARG A 29 -17.51 -7.65 11.82
N SER A 30 -17.57 -8.53 10.83
CA SER A 30 -18.54 -8.49 9.73
C SER A 30 -18.98 -9.92 9.37
N PRO A 31 -19.72 -10.61 10.28
CA PRO A 31 -19.98 -12.05 10.16
C PRO A 31 -20.84 -12.44 8.94
N ASP A 32 -21.71 -11.53 8.51
CA ASP A 32 -22.70 -11.77 7.44
C ASP A 32 -22.19 -11.27 6.06
N LYS A 33 -20.94 -10.84 5.98
CA LYS A 33 -20.36 -10.38 4.72
C LYS A 33 -20.15 -11.56 3.77
N GLU A 34 -20.59 -11.43 2.52
CA GLU A 34 -20.51 -12.48 1.50
C GLU A 34 -19.06 -12.69 1.02
N GLU A 35 -18.31 -11.62 0.82
CA GLU A 35 -16.93 -11.65 0.34
C GLU A 35 -16.07 -10.63 1.09
N TYR A 36 -14.94 -11.10 1.62
CA TYR A 36 -13.97 -10.26 2.32
C TYR A 36 -12.89 -9.75 1.36
N VAL A 37 -12.40 -8.54 1.59
CA VAL A 37 -11.38 -7.90 0.77
C VAL A 37 -10.12 -7.64 1.59
N CYS A 38 -9.04 -8.32 1.23
CA CYS A 38 -7.69 -7.98 1.69
C CYS A 38 -7.01 -7.12 0.64
N ALA A 39 -6.57 -5.93 1.02
CA ALA A 39 -5.94 -4.98 0.11
C ALA A 39 -4.45 -4.82 0.39
N ALA A 40 -3.73 -4.40 -0.63
CA ALA A 40 -2.36 -3.90 -0.61
C ALA A 40 -2.22 -2.85 -1.71
N GLY A 41 -1.18 -2.03 -1.66
CA GLY A 41 -0.96 -1.06 -2.72
C GLY A 41 0.40 -0.41 -2.66
N ILE A 42 0.86 0.08 -3.82
CA ILE A 42 2.15 0.75 -3.91
C ILE A 42 2.21 1.68 -5.14
N SER A 43 2.99 2.74 -5.03
CA SER A 43 3.35 3.57 -6.18
C SER A 43 4.52 2.95 -6.94
N PRO A 44 4.48 2.85 -8.29
CA PRO A 44 5.57 2.32 -9.12
C PRO A 44 6.69 3.36 -9.26
N SER A 45 7.27 3.77 -8.14
CA SER A 45 8.31 4.81 -8.08
C SER A 45 9.70 4.34 -8.53
N GLY A 46 9.82 3.11 -8.95
CA GLY A 46 10.99 2.36 -9.37
C GLY A 46 10.75 0.87 -9.16
N SER A 47 11.76 0.03 -9.37
CA SER A 47 11.66 -1.41 -9.09
C SER A 47 11.19 -1.68 -7.66
N ILE A 48 10.19 -2.52 -7.52
CA ILE A 48 9.60 -2.86 -6.22
C ILE A 48 10.56 -3.77 -5.46
N HIS A 49 11.05 -3.27 -4.34
CA HIS A 49 12.04 -4.03 -3.54
C HIS A 49 11.35 -4.94 -2.51
N ILE A 50 12.14 -5.86 -1.93
CA ILE A 50 11.69 -6.84 -0.94
C ILE A 50 10.97 -6.23 0.28
N GLY A 51 11.33 -5.02 0.69
CA GLY A 51 10.64 -4.31 1.77
C GLY A 51 9.19 -3.97 1.41
N ASN A 52 8.94 -3.57 0.16
CA ASN A 52 7.60 -3.29 -0.35
C ASN A 52 6.79 -4.57 -0.61
N PHE A 53 7.44 -5.66 -1.04
CA PHE A 53 6.79 -6.95 -1.19
C PHE A 53 6.11 -7.42 0.11
N ARG A 54 6.59 -6.97 1.28
CA ARG A 54 5.97 -7.28 2.58
C ARG A 54 4.52 -6.83 2.68
N ASP A 55 4.14 -5.79 1.99
CA ASP A 55 2.77 -5.28 1.97
C ASP A 55 1.82 -6.34 1.42
N ILE A 56 2.02 -6.73 0.16
CA ILE A 56 1.19 -7.75 -0.49
C ILE A 56 1.31 -9.11 0.19
N ALA A 57 2.51 -9.51 0.64
CA ALA A 57 2.69 -10.79 1.33
C ALA A 57 1.86 -10.85 2.62
N THR A 58 1.81 -9.77 3.41
CA THR A 58 1.01 -9.70 4.64
C THR A 58 -0.49 -9.85 4.33
N SER A 59 -1.00 -9.15 3.31
CA SER A 59 -2.39 -9.28 2.87
C SER A 59 -2.69 -10.67 2.31
N TYR A 60 -1.77 -11.25 1.56
CA TYR A 60 -1.91 -12.60 1.02
C TYR A 60 -2.09 -13.65 2.12
N PHE A 61 -1.33 -13.60 3.20
CA PHE A 61 -1.48 -14.55 4.31
C PHE A 61 -2.81 -14.42 5.03
N VAL A 62 -3.35 -13.21 5.18
CA VAL A 62 -4.68 -13.00 5.77
C VAL A 62 -5.77 -13.47 4.80
N TYR A 63 -5.65 -13.18 3.52
CA TYR A 63 -6.52 -13.69 2.46
C TYR A 63 -6.59 -15.23 2.47
N LYS A 64 -5.43 -15.92 2.48
CA LYS A 64 -5.37 -17.39 2.56
C LYS A 64 -6.02 -17.91 3.84
N ALA A 65 -5.85 -17.22 4.95
CA ALA A 65 -6.46 -17.60 6.23
C ALA A 65 -7.99 -17.43 6.23
N LEU A 66 -8.54 -16.45 5.52
CA LEU A 66 -9.99 -16.30 5.32
C LEU A 66 -10.55 -17.46 4.48
N ILE A 67 -9.91 -17.75 3.34
CA ILE A 67 -10.30 -18.89 2.48
C ILE A 67 -10.30 -20.19 3.27
N LYS A 68 -9.25 -20.44 4.06
CA LYS A 68 -9.15 -21.64 4.90
C LYS A 68 -10.27 -21.73 5.94
N GLN A 69 -10.76 -20.60 6.44
CA GLN A 69 -11.90 -20.57 7.36
C GLN A 69 -13.25 -20.68 6.63
N GLY A 70 -13.25 -21.08 5.34
CA GLY A 70 -14.46 -21.29 4.53
C GLY A 70 -15.12 -20.00 4.06
N LYS A 71 -14.41 -18.88 4.09
CA LYS A 71 -14.95 -17.59 3.65
C LYS A 71 -14.55 -17.30 2.21
N LYS A 72 -15.47 -16.70 1.43
CA LYS A 72 -15.13 -16.11 0.16
C LYS A 72 -14.32 -14.84 0.41
N ALA A 73 -13.18 -14.72 -0.25
CA ALA A 73 -12.32 -13.55 -0.13
C ALA A 73 -11.63 -13.24 -1.47
N ARG A 74 -11.21 -12.00 -1.66
CA ARG A 74 -10.34 -11.57 -2.77
C ARG A 74 -9.14 -10.80 -2.24
N LEU A 75 -8.03 -10.91 -2.98
CA LEU A 75 -6.81 -10.17 -2.73
C LEU A 75 -6.71 -9.07 -3.79
N LEU A 76 -6.81 -7.82 -3.34
CA LEU A 76 -6.77 -6.64 -4.17
C LEU A 76 -5.40 -5.98 -4.07
N PHE A 77 -4.83 -5.58 -5.19
CA PHE A 77 -3.63 -4.77 -5.22
C PHE A 77 -3.85 -3.48 -6.01
N SER A 78 -3.63 -2.37 -5.36
CA SER A 78 -3.77 -1.05 -5.95
C SER A 78 -2.43 -0.51 -6.42
N TRP A 79 -2.32 -0.24 -7.70
CA TRP A 79 -1.25 0.56 -8.23
C TRP A 79 -1.57 2.04 -8.07
N ASP A 80 -0.67 2.76 -7.39
CA ASP A 80 -0.77 4.21 -7.21
C ASP A 80 0.01 4.95 -8.30
N GLU A 81 -0.18 4.52 -9.54
CA GLU A 81 0.51 5.03 -10.72
C GLU A 81 0.00 6.42 -11.16
N PHE A 82 -1.13 6.83 -10.59
CA PHE A 82 -1.67 8.18 -10.76
C PHE A 82 -1.12 9.18 -9.74
N ASP A 83 -0.25 8.75 -8.86
CA ASP A 83 0.51 9.63 -7.97
C ASP A 83 1.57 10.41 -8.73
N ARG A 84 1.93 11.56 -8.16
CA ARG A 84 2.99 12.44 -8.66
C ARG A 84 4.34 11.71 -8.78
N PHE A 85 4.97 11.78 -9.94
CA PHE A 85 6.38 11.49 -10.12
C PHE A 85 7.23 12.53 -9.40
N ARG A 86 7.84 12.17 -8.27
CA ARG A 86 8.48 13.10 -7.33
C ARG A 86 9.97 13.30 -7.60
N LYS A 87 10.63 12.26 -8.07
CA LYS A 87 12.07 12.24 -8.32
C LYS A 87 12.43 11.10 -9.27
N VAL A 88 13.52 11.25 -9.98
CA VAL A 88 14.12 10.18 -10.79
C VAL A 88 15.03 9.34 -9.89
N PRO A 89 14.84 8.01 -9.77
CA PRO A 89 15.76 7.14 -9.05
C PRO A 89 17.18 7.20 -9.67
N VAL A 90 18.21 6.99 -8.87
CA VAL A 90 19.62 7.12 -9.31
C VAL A 90 19.92 6.23 -10.51
N ASN A 91 19.52 4.95 -10.45
CA ASN A 91 19.73 3.98 -11.53
C ASN A 91 18.94 4.33 -12.82
N VAL A 92 17.80 4.98 -12.69
CA VAL A 92 17.01 5.47 -13.84
C VAL A 92 17.65 6.74 -14.42
N LYS A 93 18.16 7.63 -13.57
CA LYS A 93 18.81 8.87 -14.01
C LYS A 93 20.05 8.61 -14.87
N GLU A 94 20.76 7.49 -14.64
CA GLU A 94 21.90 7.08 -15.44
C GLU A 94 21.54 6.76 -16.89
N VAL A 95 20.32 6.29 -17.16
CA VAL A 95 19.86 5.87 -18.49
C VAL A 95 18.90 6.87 -19.14
N ALA A 96 18.18 7.65 -18.36
CA ALA A 96 17.17 8.60 -18.82
C ALA A 96 17.16 9.89 -17.96
N PRO A 97 18.23 10.70 -17.98
CA PRO A 97 18.33 11.92 -17.18
C PRO A 97 17.29 12.97 -17.54
N GLU A 98 16.74 12.95 -18.77
CA GLU A 98 15.69 13.85 -19.24
C GLU A 98 14.38 13.71 -18.46
N LEU A 99 14.16 12.59 -17.75
CA LEU A 99 12.97 12.39 -16.92
C LEU A 99 12.88 13.37 -15.73
N GLU A 100 13.95 14.09 -15.41
CA GLU A 100 13.87 15.20 -14.45
C GLU A 100 12.89 16.31 -14.91
N ASN A 101 12.70 16.46 -16.21
CA ASN A 101 11.72 17.40 -16.78
C ASN A 101 10.26 16.90 -16.60
N GLU A 102 10.08 15.61 -16.34
CA GLU A 102 8.76 15.00 -16.14
C GLU A 102 8.26 15.06 -14.68
N ILE A 103 9.11 15.48 -13.75
CA ILE A 103 8.74 15.62 -12.34
C ILE A 103 7.50 16.52 -12.22
N GLY A 104 6.50 16.02 -11.48
CA GLY A 104 5.20 16.67 -11.30
C GLY A 104 4.07 16.06 -12.12
N LYS A 105 4.36 15.25 -13.15
CA LYS A 105 3.37 14.44 -13.85
C LYS A 105 3.00 13.20 -13.04
N PRO A 106 1.84 12.56 -13.27
CA PRO A 106 1.58 11.25 -12.69
C PRO A 106 2.51 10.20 -13.33
N TYR A 107 2.88 9.15 -12.58
CA TYR A 107 3.79 8.10 -13.08
C TYR A 107 3.34 7.47 -14.39
N VAL A 108 2.02 7.31 -14.60
CA VAL A 108 1.43 6.74 -15.80
C VAL A 108 1.65 7.59 -17.06
N ASP A 109 1.89 8.90 -16.92
CA ASP A 109 2.13 9.84 -18.02
C ASP A 109 3.63 10.13 -18.22
N VAL A 110 4.50 9.52 -17.42
CA VAL A 110 5.96 9.63 -17.57
C VAL A 110 6.43 8.58 -18.56
N LYS A 111 7.34 8.96 -19.47
CA LYS A 111 7.91 8.06 -20.47
C LYS A 111 8.68 6.91 -19.81
N ASP A 112 8.57 5.71 -20.38
CA ASP A 112 9.38 4.56 -19.98
C ASP A 112 10.87 4.83 -20.25
N PRO A 113 11.73 4.75 -19.21
CA PRO A 113 13.18 4.99 -19.36
C PRO A 113 13.89 3.95 -20.23
N TYR A 114 13.31 2.79 -20.39
CA TYR A 114 13.90 1.65 -21.12
C TYR A 114 13.27 1.43 -22.50
N GLY A 115 12.16 2.10 -22.81
CA GLY A 115 11.49 2.06 -24.10
C GLY A 115 10.79 0.74 -24.44
N CYS A 116 10.51 -0.10 -23.46
CA CYS A 116 9.87 -1.41 -23.66
C CYS A 116 8.38 -1.42 -23.27
N CYS A 117 7.89 -0.37 -22.62
CA CYS A 117 6.52 -0.21 -22.16
C CYS A 117 5.94 1.14 -22.57
N SER A 118 4.63 1.33 -22.40
CA SER A 118 3.97 2.57 -22.78
C SER A 118 4.27 3.73 -21.81
N SER A 119 4.63 3.41 -20.57
CA SER A 119 4.94 4.40 -19.53
C SER A 119 5.94 3.87 -18.51
N TYR A 120 6.50 4.79 -17.73
CA TYR A 120 7.30 4.52 -16.56
C TYR A 120 6.58 3.58 -15.57
N ALA A 121 5.31 3.87 -15.29
CA ALA A 121 4.50 3.07 -14.40
C ALA A 121 4.37 1.63 -14.91
N GLU A 122 3.96 1.44 -16.16
CA GLU A 122 3.74 0.13 -16.74
C GLU A 122 4.99 -0.75 -16.72
N HIS A 123 6.18 -0.15 -16.88
CA HIS A 123 7.45 -0.89 -16.80
C HIS A 123 7.62 -1.57 -15.43
N PHE A 124 7.52 -0.80 -14.35
CA PHE A 124 7.73 -1.32 -12.99
C PHE A 124 6.55 -2.16 -12.48
N GLU A 125 5.35 -1.89 -12.95
CA GLU A 125 4.17 -2.72 -12.71
C GLU A 125 4.37 -4.12 -13.28
N LYS A 126 4.72 -4.23 -14.56
CA LYS A 126 4.97 -5.52 -15.23
C LYS A 126 6.09 -6.32 -14.58
N GLU A 127 7.18 -5.66 -14.21
CA GLU A 127 8.30 -6.29 -13.48
C GLU A 127 7.79 -6.96 -12.19
N PHE A 128 7.00 -6.25 -11.41
CA PHE A 128 6.49 -6.76 -10.14
C PHE A 128 5.39 -7.81 -10.31
N GLU A 129 4.45 -7.60 -11.23
CA GLU A 129 3.37 -8.55 -11.52
C GLU A 129 3.92 -9.90 -12.01
N ALA A 130 4.99 -9.88 -12.82
CA ALA A 130 5.70 -11.09 -13.22
C ALA A 130 6.30 -11.83 -12.02
N SER A 131 6.88 -11.10 -11.06
CA SER A 131 7.39 -11.67 -9.82
C SER A 131 6.28 -12.33 -9.00
N LEU A 132 5.12 -11.66 -8.83
CA LEU A 132 3.97 -12.21 -8.09
C LEU A 132 3.48 -13.53 -8.69
N SER A 133 3.43 -13.63 -10.02
CA SER A 133 3.04 -14.85 -10.72
C SER A 133 3.95 -16.03 -10.38
N ARG A 134 5.25 -15.79 -10.19
CA ARG A 134 6.22 -16.84 -9.79
C ARG A 134 6.02 -17.33 -8.35
N PHE A 135 5.41 -16.52 -7.48
CA PHE A 135 4.99 -16.95 -6.14
C PHE A 135 3.63 -17.65 -6.11
N GLY A 136 2.96 -17.78 -7.26
CA GLY A 136 1.61 -18.31 -7.33
C GLY A 136 0.55 -17.40 -6.70
N VAL A 137 0.86 -16.15 -6.44
CA VAL A 137 -0.04 -15.17 -5.82
C VAL A 137 -0.95 -14.58 -6.89
N LYS A 138 -2.22 -14.97 -6.86
CA LYS A 138 -3.27 -14.41 -7.74
C LYS A 138 -3.84 -13.15 -7.11
N VAL A 139 -3.86 -12.06 -7.86
CA VAL A 139 -4.21 -10.73 -7.39
C VAL A 139 -5.20 -10.08 -8.35
N ASP A 140 -6.15 -9.34 -7.79
CA ASP A 140 -7.08 -8.48 -8.51
C ASP A 140 -6.47 -7.05 -8.55
N PHE A 141 -5.85 -6.70 -9.66
CA PHE A 141 -5.17 -5.42 -9.79
C PHE A 141 -6.16 -4.27 -10.03
N ARG A 142 -5.87 -3.12 -9.42
CA ARG A 142 -6.58 -1.85 -9.63
C ARG A 142 -5.57 -0.78 -10.03
N ARG A 143 -5.79 -0.18 -11.20
CA ARG A 143 -5.04 1.00 -11.65
C ARG A 143 -5.80 2.25 -11.28
N GLN A 144 -5.17 3.11 -10.51
CA GLN A 144 -5.87 4.30 -10.01
C GLN A 144 -6.08 5.34 -11.10
N SER A 145 -5.21 5.44 -12.09
CA SER A 145 -5.42 6.30 -13.25
C SER A 145 -6.72 5.98 -13.98
N GLU A 146 -7.02 4.70 -14.18
CA GLU A 146 -8.27 4.25 -14.81
C GLU A 146 -9.49 4.66 -13.97
N ASN A 147 -9.44 4.42 -12.66
CA ASN A 147 -10.52 4.77 -11.76
C ASN A 147 -10.76 6.29 -11.69
N TYR A 148 -9.69 7.09 -11.66
CA TYR A 148 -9.81 8.55 -11.67
C TYR A 148 -10.33 9.05 -13.01
N ARG A 149 -9.68 8.69 -14.12
CA ARG A 149 -9.99 9.18 -15.47
C ARG A 149 -11.33 8.73 -16.02
N SER A 150 -11.89 7.63 -15.48
CA SER A 150 -13.27 7.21 -15.81
C SER A 150 -14.35 8.02 -15.10
N GLY A 151 -13.98 8.93 -14.19
CA GLY A 151 -14.93 9.68 -13.37
C GLY A 151 -15.55 8.89 -12.22
N LYS A 152 -15.12 7.65 -11.97
CA LYS A 152 -15.62 6.80 -10.87
C LYS A 152 -15.56 7.49 -9.51
N TYR A 153 -14.57 8.36 -9.31
CA TYR A 153 -14.34 9.05 -8.06
C TYR A 153 -14.91 10.48 -8.01
N ALA A 154 -15.47 11.00 -9.10
CA ALA A 154 -15.92 12.39 -9.23
C ALA A 154 -16.79 12.88 -8.05
N LYS A 155 -17.84 12.13 -7.72
CA LYS A 155 -18.74 12.49 -6.59
C LYS A 155 -18.04 12.57 -5.24
N TYR A 156 -17.01 11.76 -5.02
CA TYR A 156 -16.26 11.74 -3.76
C TYR A 156 -15.22 12.85 -3.71
N ILE A 157 -14.67 13.25 -4.87
CA ILE A 157 -13.80 14.42 -4.99
C ILE A 157 -14.60 15.66 -4.69
N ILE A 158 -15.79 15.84 -5.30
CA ILE A 158 -16.72 16.94 -5.00
C ILE A 158 -17.05 16.97 -3.50
N GLN A 159 -17.42 15.84 -2.92
CA GLN A 159 -17.69 15.72 -1.48
C GLN A 159 -16.48 16.15 -0.63
N ALA A 160 -15.27 15.77 -1.02
CA ALA A 160 -14.06 16.17 -0.30
C ALA A 160 -13.78 17.67 -0.42
N VAL A 161 -14.03 18.27 -1.59
CA VAL A 161 -13.92 19.73 -1.81
C VAL A 161 -14.94 20.48 -0.97
N GLN A 162 -16.21 20.05 -0.97
CA GLN A 162 -17.26 20.63 -0.10
C GLN A 162 -16.88 20.59 1.39
N LYS A 163 -16.30 19.48 1.84
CA LYS A 163 -15.90 19.26 3.23
C LYS A 163 -14.44 19.61 3.53
N ARG A 164 -13.78 20.38 2.67
CA ARG A 164 -12.34 20.67 2.76
C ARG A 164 -11.92 21.25 4.11
N ARG A 165 -12.74 22.11 4.72
CA ARG A 165 -12.45 22.71 6.04
C ARG A 165 -12.55 21.67 7.16
N GLU A 166 -13.55 20.77 7.11
CA GLU A 166 -13.67 19.67 8.07
C GLU A 166 -12.49 18.69 7.94
N ILE A 167 -12.09 18.38 6.71
CA ILE A 167 -10.90 17.56 6.42
C ILE A 167 -9.65 18.23 6.98
N PHE A 168 -9.48 19.54 6.74
CA PHE A 168 -8.36 20.29 7.31
C PHE A 168 -8.32 20.21 8.82
N ASP A 169 -9.44 20.42 9.50
CA ASP A 169 -9.55 20.38 10.96
C ASP A 169 -9.21 18.97 11.52
N ILE A 170 -9.48 17.91 10.74
CA ILE A 170 -9.05 16.56 11.10
C ILE A 170 -7.54 16.42 10.97
N LEU A 171 -6.96 16.88 9.85
CA LEU A 171 -5.52 16.78 9.58
C LEU A 171 -4.71 17.62 10.57
N ASP A 172 -5.19 18.81 10.92
CA ASP A 172 -4.51 19.74 11.81
C ASP A 172 -4.32 19.20 13.23
N LYS A 173 -5.24 18.35 13.70
CA LYS A 173 -5.11 17.68 15.01
C LYS A 173 -3.85 16.83 15.17
N PHE A 174 -3.22 16.45 14.06
CA PHE A 174 -2.02 15.62 14.02
C PHE A 174 -0.78 16.41 13.60
N ARG A 175 -0.89 17.72 13.42
CA ARG A 175 0.24 18.60 13.13
C ARG A 175 0.97 18.96 14.43
N GLN A 176 2.27 19.22 14.32
CA GLN A 176 3.07 19.71 15.45
C GLN A 176 2.87 21.21 15.70
N GLN A 177 2.53 21.95 14.67
CA GLN A 177 2.28 23.39 14.72
C GLN A 177 0.80 23.66 14.44
N VAL A 178 0.23 24.58 15.20
CA VAL A 178 -1.16 25.02 15.02
C VAL A 178 -1.24 25.81 13.70
N ALA A 179 -2.19 25.42 12.87
CA ALA A 179 -2.41 26.09 11.59
C ALA A 179 -3.07 27.47 11.76
N THR A 180 -2.83 28.34 10.81
CA THR A 180 -3.51 29.65 10.75
C THR A 180 -4.88 29.53 10.10
N PRO A 181 -5.80 30.50 10.35
CA PRO A 181 -7.07 30.55 9.63
C PRO A 181 -6.91 30.64 8.12
N GLU A 182 -5.88 31.35 7.63
CA GLU A 182 -5.57 31.51 6.22
C GLU A 182 -5.15 30.17 5.58
N GLU A 183 -4.32 29.35 6.26
CA GLU A 183 -3.97 28.02 5.82
C GLU A 183 -5.20 27.13 5.69
N ARG A 184 -6.14 27.23 6.63
CA ARG A 184 -7.40 26.50 6.60
C ARG A 184 -8.27 26.88 5.41
N GLU A 185 -8.38 28.16 5.10
CA GLU A 185 -9.16 28.64 3.94
C GLU A 185 -8.50 28.32 2.60
N ALA A 186 -7.18 28.31 2.54
CA ALA A 186 -6.43 27.97 1.34
C ALA A 186 -6.29 26.48 1.06
N TYR A 187 -6.71 25.60 2.01
CA TYR A 187 -6.56 24.17 1.86
C TYR A 187 -7.58 23.55 0.90
N TYR A 188 -7.08 22.77 -0.06
CA TYR A 188 -7.87 21.89 -0.91
C TYR A 188 -7.30 20.46 -0.87
N PRO A 189 -8.16 19.42 -0.74
CA PRO A 189 -7.74 18.04 -0.62
C PRO A 189 -7.40 17.37 -1.97
N VAL A 190 -7.31 18.13 -3.03
CA VAL A 190 -7.14 17.65 -4.41
C VAL A 190 -6.09 18.48 -5.15
N SER A 191 -5.29 17.81 -5.98
CA SER A 191 -4.36 18.42 -6.93
C SER A 191 -4.86 18.20 -8.35
N ILE A 192 -4.76 19.21 -9.20
CA ILE A 192 -5.13 19.15 -10.62
C ILE A 192 -3.85 18.94 -11.41
N TYR A 193 -3.84 17.98 -12.32
CA TYR A 193 -2.79 17.88 -13.33
C TYR A 193 -3.11 18.84 -14.47
N CYS A 194 -2.27 19.84 -14.63
CA CYS A 194 -2.47 20.93 -15.60
C CYS A 194 -2.63 20.39 -17.03
N PRO A 195 -3.68 20.77 -17.77
CA PRO A 195 -3.88 20.27 -19.14
C PRO A 195 -2.83 20.75 -20.15
N VAL A 196 -2.03 21.78 -19.79
CA VAL A 196 -0.97 22.31 -20.66
C VAL A 196 0.37 21.61 -20.42
N CYS A 197 0.82 21.48 -19.16
CA CYS A 197 2.13 20.91 -18.87
C CYS A 197 2.07 19.49 -18.25
N GLY A 198 0.88 18.98 -17.92
CA GLY A 198 0.67 17.67 -17.34
C GLY A 198 1.06 17.53 -15.86
N LYS A 199 1.55 18.60 -15.23
CA LYS A 199 2.09 18.58 -13.85
C LYS A 199 1.05 19.02 -12.82
N ASP A 200 1.19 18.54 -11.61
CA ASP A 200 0.37 18.92 -10.44
C ASP A 200 0.85 20.21 -9.73
N GLU A 201 1.66 21.00 -10.41
CA GLU A 201 2.14 22.28 -9.90
C GLU A 201 1.07 23.38 -10.00
N THR A 202 -0.15 23.00 -9.64
CA THR A 202 -1.34 23.84 -9.65
C THR A 202 -1.71 24.30 -8.25
N THR A 203 -2.33 25.45 -8.16
CA THR A 203 -2.90 25.99 -6.92
C THR A 203 -4.34 26.37 -7.18
N ILE A 204 -5.28 25.78 -6.43
CA ILE A 204 -6.69 26.17 -6.44
C ILE A 204 -6.82 27.47 -5.69
N THR A 205 -7.45 28.48 -6.30
CA THR A 205 -7.60 29.83 -5.75
C THR A 205 -8.98 30.09 -5.17
N SER A 206 -10.00 29.43 -5.72
CA SER A 206 -11.38 29.48 -5.22
C SER A 206 -12.15 28.26 -5.67
N SER A 207 -13.29 27.97 -5.03
CA SER A 207 -14.23 26.95 -5.47
C SER A 207 -15.67 27.43 -5.31
N SER A 208 -16.58 26.87 -6.11
CA SER A 208 -18.01 27.02 -5.92
C SER A 208 -18.48 26.46 -4.57
N GLU A 209 -19.60 26.93 -4.04
CA GLU A 209 -20.14 26.48 -2.75
C GLU A 209 -20.51 25.00 -2.77
N ASP A 210 -20.99 24.51 -3.91
CA ASP A 210 -21.33 23.10 -4.14
C ASP A 210 -20.10 22.21 -4.38
N GLY A 211 -18.89 22.79 -4.42
CA GLY A 211 -17.64 22.07 -4.62
C GLY A 211 -17.45 21.45 -6.01
N VAL A 212 -18.33 21.76 -6.98
CA VAL A 212 -18.29 21.19 -8.33
C VAL A 212 -17.21 21.83 -9.18
N THR A 213 -17.04 23.16 -9.07
CA THR A 213 -16.07 23.90 -9.86
C THR A 213 -15.04 24.61 -9.00
N CYS A 214 -13.88 24.86 -9.56
CA CYS A 214 -12.86 25.68 -8.93
C CYS A 214 -12.03 26.47 -9.97
N GLU A 215 -11.48 27.60 -9.54
CA GLU A 215 -10.48 28.34 -10.29
C GLU A 215 -9.09 27.90 -9.84
N TYR A 216 -8.16 27.76 -10.76
CA TYR A 216 -6.78 27.38 -10.44
C TYR A 216 -5.75 28.10 -11.30
N THR A 217 -4.53 28.12 -10.80
CA THR A 217 -3.35 28.59 -11.53
C THR A 217 -2.29 27.51 -11.52
N CYS A 218 -1.45 27.45 -12.56
CA CYS A 218 -0.31 26.56 -12.66
C CYS A 218 1.00 27.35 -12.75
N LYS A 219 2.09 26.80 -12.24
CA LYS A 219 3.42 27.42 -12.36
C LYS A 219 3.88 27.60 -13.80
N CYS A 220 3.35 26.84 -14.78
CA CYS A 220 3.64 27.05 -16.20
C CYS A 220 3.00 28.31 -16.79
N GLY A 221 2.24 29.07 -16.00
CA GLY A 221 1.52 30.28 -16.41
C GLY A 221 0.07 30.05 -16.81
N HIS A 222 -0.37 28.80 -16.97
CA HIS A 222 -1.76 28.48 -17.29
C HIS A 222 -2.68 28.81 -16.11
N LYS A 223 -3.88 29.32 -16.43
CA LYS A 223 -4.99 29.57 -15.50
C LYS A 223 -6.27 29.04 -16.11
N GLY A 224 -7.18 28.54 -15.31
CA GLY A 224 -8.45 28.03 -15.81
C GLY A 224 -9.43 27.66 -14.73
N THR A 225 -10.61 27.29 -15.18
CA THR A 225 -11.67 26.72 -14.37
C THR A 225 -11.64 25.19 -14.52
N TRP A 226 -11.83 24.48 -13.43
CA TRP A 226 -11.91 23.02 -13.38
C TRP A 226 -13.28 22.60 -12.90
N ASP A 227 -13.90 21.64 -13.60
CA ASP A 227 -15.19 21.08 -13.24
C ASP A 227 -15.03 19.60 -12.87
N PHE A 228 -15.06 19.29 -11.59
CA PHE A 228 -14.86 17.93 -11.04
C PHE A 228 -15.92 16.92 -11.48
N SER A 229 -17.03 17.38 -12.10
CA SER A 229 -18.05 16.48 -12.68
C SER A 229 -17.72 16.02 -14.11
N ARG A 230 -16.75 16.64 -14.77
CA ARG A 230 -16.36 16.39 -16.17
C ARG A 230 -14.88 16.23 -16.38
N ASP A 231 -14.08 16.91 -15.57
CA ASP A 231 -12.62 16.94 -15.69
C ASP A 231 -12.00 16.04 -14.63
N PHE A 232 -11.42 14.92 -15.05
CA PHE A 232 -11.04 13.84 -14.13
C PHE A 232 -9.53 13.68 -13.93
N ASN A 233 -8.71 14.50 -14.60
CA ASN A 233 -7.26 14.44 -14.45
C ASN A 233 -6.79 15.20 -13.20
N CYS A 234 -7.28 14.76 -12.04
CA CYS A 234 -6.97 15.32 -10.73
C CYS A 234 -6.89 14.19 -9.70
N LYS A 235 -6.17 14.42 -8.61
CA LYS A 235 -5.85 13.41 -7.60
C LYS A 235 -6.11 13.92 -6.19
N LEU A 236 -6.87 13.19 -5.39
CA LEU A 236 -7.01 13.45 -3.96
C LEU A 236 -5.68 13.24 -3.23
N ALA A 237 -5.42 14.06 -2.22
CA ALA A 237 -4.31 13.85 -1.32
C ALA A 237 -4.42 12.48 -0.63
N TRP A 238 -3.29 11.78 -0.44
CA TRP A 238 -3.22 10.41 0.03
C TRP A 238 -4.13 10.08 1.23
N LYS A 239 -4.12 10.92 2.26
CA LYS A 239 -4.89 10.68 3.48
C LYS A 239 -6.41 10.76 3.28
N ILE A 240 -6.87 11.26 2.14
CA ILE A 240 -8.28 11.36 1.74
C ILE A 240 -8.60 10.31 0.67
N ASP A 241 -7.69 10.09 -0.27
CA ASP A 241 -7.78 9.08 -1.32
C ASP A 241 -7.89 7.66 -0.74
N TRP A 242 -7.04 7.33 0.19
CA TRP A 242 -6.98 6.00 0.81
C TRP A 242 -8.31 5.57 1.47
N PRO A 243 -8.91 6.36 2.39
CA PRO A 243 -10.20 6.01 2.99
C PRO A 243 -11.38 6.01 2.01
N MET A 244 -11.35 6.83 0.95
CA MET A 244 -12.33 6.75 -0.13
C MET A 244 -12.27 5.38 -0.82
N ARG A 245 -11.07 4.91 -1.15
CA ARG A 245 -10.86 3.59 -1.78
C ARG A 245 -11.29 2.45 -0.87
N TRP A 246 -11.02 2.52 0.45
CA TRP A 246 -11.52 1.52 1.40
C TRP A 246 -13.03 1.35 1.32
N MET A 247 -13.75 2.47 1.26
CA MET A 247 -15.20 2.46 1.17
C MET A 247 -15.66 1.85 -0.17
N ILE A 248 -15.08 2.29 -1.28
CA ILE A 248 -15.51 1.88 -2.63
C ILE A 248 -15.26 0.39 -2.87
N GLU A 249 -14.11 -0.12 -2.45
CA GLU A 249 -13.70 -1.51 -2.64
C GLU A 249 -14.20 -2.44 -1.51
N GLY A 250 -14.75 -1.87 -0.43
CA GLY A 250 -15.22 -2.64 0.72
C GLY A 250 -14.10 -3.37 1.46
N VAL A 251 -12.96 -2.70 1.66
CA VAL A 251 -11.74 -3.31 2.23
C VAL A 251 -11.96 -3.68 3.70
N ASP A 252 -11.63 -4.92 4.06
CA ASP A 252 -11.73 -5.44 5.43
C ASP A 252 -10.38 -5.47 6.13
N PHE A 253 -9.31 -5.66 5.37
CA PHE A 253 -7.94 -5.72 5.87
C PHE A 253 -6.96 -5.04 4.91
N GLU A 254 -6.09 -4.22 5.45
CA GLU A 254 -4.96 -3.66 4.72
C GLU A 254 -3.78 -3.45 5.69
N PRO A 255 -2.58 -3.94 5.38
CA PRO A 255 -1.39 -3.64 6.16
C PRO A 255 -0.82 -2.28 5.77
N GLY A 256 0.21 -1.86 6.47
CA GLY A 256 0.97 -0.68 6.08
C GLY A 256 2.32 -0.65 6.77
N GLY A 257 3.28 0.00 6.12
CA GLY A 257 4.60 0.21 6.70
C GLY A 257 4.53 0.98 8.02
N LYS A 258 5.56 0.85 8.81
CA LYS A 258 5.74 1.53 10.11
C LYS A 258 5.42 3.02 10.07
N ASP A 259 5.76 3.69 8.97
CA ASP A 259 5.54 5.13 8.79
C ASP A 259 4.03 5.48 8.77
N HIS A 260 3.17 4.55 8.30
CA HIS A 260 1.72 4.70 8.32
C HIS A 260 1.09 4.28 9.64
N ALA A 261 1.77 3.37 10.37
CA ALA A 261 1.30 2.76 11.61
C ALA A 261 1.59 3.59 12.87
N SER A 262 2.46 4.60 12.77
CA SER A 262 2.83 5.46 13.89
C SER A 262 1.61 6.23 14.42
N PRO A 263 1.54 6.49 15.74
CA PRO A 263 0.49 7.34 16.31
C PRO A 263 0.40 8.70 15.58
N GLY A 264 -0.79 9.07 15.11
CA GLY A 264 -1.00 10.26 14.28
C GLY A 264 -0.55 10.11 12.82
N GLY A 265 -0.12 8.93 12.41
CA GLY A 265 0.26 8.60 11.04
C GLY A 265 -0.91 8.58 10.08
N SER A 266 -0.63 8.14 8.84
CA SER A 266 -1.64 8.17 7.78
C SER A 266 -2.86 7.31 8.10
N TYR A 267 -2.68 6.15 8.75
CA TYR A 267 -3.81 5.29 9.08
C TYR A 267 -4.76 5.93 10.10
N ASP A 268 -4.25 6.48 11.20
CA ASP A 268 -5.08 7.12 12.23
C ASP A 268 -5.90 8.28 11.66
N THR A 269 -5.27 9.10 10.83
CA THR A 269 -5.92 10.22 10.15
C THR A 269 -6.98 9.74 9.17
N SER A 270 -6.63 8.80 8.29
CA SER A 270 -7.53 8.24 7.26
C SER A 270 -8.71 7.50 7.89
N LYS A 271 -8.54 6.84 9.03
CA LYS A 271 -9.61 6.19 9.79
C LYS A 271 -10.68 7.20 10.25
N ILE A 272 -10.28 8.40 10.69
CA ILE A 272 -11.22 9.44 11.08
C ILE A 272 -11.93 10.00 9.85
N ILE A 273 -11.20 10.22 8.76
CA ILE A 273 -11.75 10.70 7.47
C ILE A 273 -12.74 9.68 6.89
N ALA A 274 -12.42 8.38 6.89
CA ALA A 274 -13.34 7.33 6.46
C ALA A 274 -14.70 7.47 7.17
N LYS A 275 -14.68 7.60 8.49
CA LYS A 275 -15.90 7.68 9.28
C LYS A 275 -16.66 9.01 9.11
N LYS A 276 -15.94 10.14 9.19
CA LYS A 276 -16.59 11.47 9.24
C LYS A 276 -16.96 11.99 7.85
N ILE A 277 -16.10 11.77 6.87
CA ILE A 277 -16.29 12.33 5.52
C ILE A 277 -17.07 11.35 4.64
N PHE A 278 -16.69 10.06 4.64
CA PHE A 278 -17.26 9.07 3.74
C PHE A 278 -18.29 8.14 4.39
N GLY A 279 -18.53 8.22 5.69
CA GLY A 279 -19.50 7.38 6.42
C GLY A 279 -19.13 5.90 6.46
N ALA A 280 -17.86 5.58 6.25
CA ALA A 280 -17.35 4.22 6.13
C ALA A 280 -16.51 3.81 7.34
N GLN A 281 -16.45 2.50 7.57
CA GLN A 281 -15.56 1.93 8.58
C GLN A 281 -14.19 1.64 7.94
N ALA A 282 -13.10 2.08 8.59
CA ALA A 282 -11.76 1.75 8.16
C ALA A 282 -11.48 0.23 8.28
N PRO A 283 -10.66 -0.37 7.41
CA PRO A 283 -10.29 -1.79 7.50
C PRO A 283 -9.55 -2.08 8.81
N MET A 284 -9.46 -3.37 9.17
CA MET A 284 -8.47 -3.80 10.14
C MET A 284 -7.07 -3.55 9.57
N PHE A 285 -6.19 -3.02 10.40
CA PHE A 285 -4.86 -2.61 9.99
C PHE A 285 -3.78 -3.38 10.76
N LYS A 286 -2.71 -3.75 10.08
CA LYS A 286 -1.52 -4.33 10.71
C LYS A 286 -0.26 -3.63 10.21
N GLY A 287 0.40 -2.90 11.11
CA GLY A 287 1.71 -2.33 10.81
C GLY A 287 2.77 -3.42 10.63
N TYR A 288 3.67 -3.24 9.65
CA TYR A 288 4.79 -4.12 9.43
C TYR A 288 6.13 -3.38 9.54
N GLU A 289 7.16 -4.13 10.03
CA GLU A 289 8.53 -3.66 10.16
C GLU A 289 9.34 -3.94 8.88
N PHE A 290 10.54 -3.39 8.83
CA PHE A 290 11.42 -3.52 7.69
C PHE A 290 11.89 -4.96 7.43
N VAL A 291 12.17 -5.22 6.16
CA VAL A 291 12.90 -6.39 5.69
C VAL A 291 14.26 -5.91 5.21
N GLY A 292 15.31 -6.51 5.72
CA GLY A 292 16.70 -6.13 5.44
C GLY A 292 17.50 -7.23 4.74
N ILE A 293 18.76 -6.94 4.58
CA ILE A 293 19.80 -7.88 4.15
C ILE A 293 20.83 -7.92 5.26
N LYS A 294 21.14 -9.12 5.76
CA LYS A 294 22.17 -9.29 6.81
C LYS A 294 23.50 -8.69 6.36
N GLY A 295 24.13 -7.93 7.25
CA GLY A 295 25.41 -7.29 6.98
C GLY A 295 25.34 -5.96 6.22
N THR A 296 24.15 -5.52 5.81
CA THR A 296 23.99 -4.17 5.25
C THR A 296 23.42 -3.23 6.32
N THR A 297 23.96 -2.00 6.37
CA THR A 297 23.44 -0.95 7.23
C THR A 297 22.59 0.01 6.40
N GLY A 298 21.39 0.31 6.87
CA GLY A 298 20.49 1.29 6.27
C GLY A 298 19.20 0.73 5.70
N LYS A 299 18.22 1.64 5.50
CA LYS A 299 16.94 1.35 4.89
C LYS A 299 17.14 1.16 3.37
N MET A 300 16.72 0.01 2.82
CA MET A 300 16.59 -0.11 1.36
C MET A 300 15.62 0.94 0.84
N SER A 301 16.04 1.66 -0.17
CA SER A 301 15.14 2.56 -0.89
C SER A 301 15.43 2.46 -2.38
N GLY A 302 14.40 2.54 -3.20
CA GLY A 302 14.49 2.57 -4.65
C GLY A 302 15.43 3.66 -5.20
N SER A 303 15.78 4.62 -4.35
CA SER A 303 16.66 5.75 -4.71
C SER A 303 18.16 5.50 -4.49
N THR A 304 18.57 4.38 -3.89
CA THR A 304 19.98 4.10 -3.55
C THR A 304 20.66 3.08 -4.46
N GLY A 305 19.95 2.54 -5.48
CA GLY A 305 20.52 1.56 -6.42
C GLY A 305 20.69 0.14 -5.86
N LEU A 306 20.59 -0.07 -4.56
CA LEU A 306 20.60 -1.39 -3.91
C LEU A 306 19.16 -1.93 -3.83
N ASN A 307 18.56 -2.17 -5.00
CA ASN A 307 17.21 -2.70 -5.10
C ASN A 307 17.24 -4.21 -5.22
N LEU A 308 17.17 -4.90 -4.09
CA LEU A 308 16.86 -6.31 -4.09
C LEU A 308 15.35 -6.49 -4.34
N THR A 309 15.01 -6.94 -5.53
CA THR A 309 13.62 -7.22 -5.94
C THR A 309 13.20 -8.64 -5.58
N PRO A 310 11.91 -8.95 -5.52
CA PRO A 310 11.44 -10.32 -5.36
C PRO A 310 11.97 -11.26 -6.47
N ASP A 311 12.10 -10.79 -7.72
CA ASP A 311 12.71 -11.56 -8.81
C ASP A 311 14.16 -11.94 -8.52
N THR A 312 14.93 -11.02 -7.96
CA THR A 312 16.33 -11.29 -7.57
C THR A 312 16.39 -12.34 -6.46
N LEU A 313 15.49 -12.29 -5.47
CA LEU A 313 15.40 -13.32 -4.43
C LEU A 313 15.11 -14.71 -5.01
N LEU A 314 14.23 -14.78 -6.01
CA LEU A 314 13.85 -16.03 -6.68
C LEU A 314 14.99 -16.70 -7.49
N LYS A 315 16.13 -16.03 -7.67
CA LYS A 315 17.36 -16.62 -8.23
C LYS A 315 18.16 -17.39 -7.17
N ILE A 316 17.87 -17.18 -5.89
CA ILE A 316 18.64 -17.71 -4.76
C ILE A 316 17.76 -18.57 -3.86
N TYR A 317 16.54 -18.14 -3.58
CA TYR A 317 15.59 -18.81 -2.69
C TYR A 317 14.43 -19.42 -3.48
N GLN A 318 13.91 -20.55 -3.00
CA GLN A 318 12.63 -21.09 -3.48
C GLN A 318 11.46 -20.19 -3.06
N PRO A 319 10.40 -20.06 -3.88
CA PRO A 319 9.24 -19.21 -3.56
C PRO A 319 8.62 -19.50 -2.18
N GLU A 320 8.46 -20.77 -1.84
CA GLU A 320 7.89 -21.22 -0.57
C GLU A 320 8.74 -20.79 0.63
N MET A 321 10.05 -20.87 0.47
CA MET A 321 11.02 -20.42 1.48
C MET A 321 10.90 -18.92 1.71
N ILE A 322 10.80 -18.12 0.65
CA ILE A 322 10.60 -16.67 0.75
C ILE A 322 9.30 -16.37 1.48
N LEU A 323 8.18 -16.96 1.05
CA LEU A 323 6.89 -16.79 1.71
C LEU A 323 6.93 -17.19 3.18
N TRP A 324 7.61 -18.28 3.51
CA TRP A 324 7.79 -18.69 4.91
C TRP A 324 8.56 -17.65 5.72
N LEU A 325 9.64 -17.08 5.19
CA LEU A 325 10.42 -16.05 5.88
C LEU A 325 9.57 -14.82 6.20
N TYR A 326 8.70 -14.38 5.28
CA TYR A 326 7.78 -13.27 5.52
C TYR A 326 6.71 -13.59 6.58
N SER A 327 6.34 -14.85 6.75
CA SER A 327 5.22 -15.26 7.58
C SER A 327 5.60 -15.87 8.92
N LYS A 328 6.81 -16.42 9.07
CA LYS A 328 7.23 -17.15 10.29
C LYS A 328 7.15 -16.32 11.57
N SER A 329 7.28 -15.02 11.45
CA SER A 329 7.13 -14.03 12.50
C SER A 329 5.93 -13.13 12.24
N GLU A 330 5.43 -12.44 13.28
CA GLU A 330 4.41 -11.41 13.10
C GLU A 330 4.95 -10.26 12.25
N PRO A 331 4.09 -9.59 11.46
CA PRO A 331 4.51 -8.48 10.58
C PRO A 331 5.27 -7.35 11.27
N ASN A 332 4.97 -7.06 12.52
CA ASN A 332 5.64 -6.04 13.32
C ASN A 332 7.06 -6.42 13.82
N LYS A 333 7.62 -7.52 13.34
CA LYS A 333 9.00 -7.93 13.61
C LYS A 333 9.83 -7.84 12.35
N ALA A 334 10.96 -7.13 12.41
CA ALA A 334 11.93 -7.09 11.33
C ALA A 334 12.58 -8.47 11.13
N PHE A 335 13.06 -8.72 9.94
CA PHE A 335 13.92 -9.86 9.61
C PHE A 335 14.82 -9.53 8.42
N ASP A 336 15.90 -10.31 8.27
CA ASP A 336 16.87 -10.14 7.19
C ASP A 336 16.96 -11.39 6.31
N PHE A 337 17.13 -11.18 5.01
CA PHE A 337 17.61 -12.20 4.11
C PHE A 337 19.13 -12.33 4.24
N CYS A 338 19.63 -13.55 4.11
CA CYS A 338 21.06 -13.86 4.23
C CYS A 338 21.61 -14.34 2.88
N PHE A 339 22.78 -13.85 2.51
CA PHE A 339 23.50 -14.26 1.29
C PHE A 339 24.89 -14.83 1.61
N ASP A 340 25.13 -15.18 2.86
CA ASP A 340 26.28 -15.86 3.38
C ASP A 340 25.93 -17.30 3.83
N ASP A 341 26.80 -17.98 4.55
CA ASP A 341 26.58 -19.35 5.04
C ASP A 341 25.31 -19.50 5.91
N GLU A 342 24.76 -18.40 6.43
CA GLU A 342 23.50 -18.42 7.18
C GLU A 342 22.29 -18.76 6.32
N ILE A 343 22.38 -18.69 4.99
CA ILE A 343 21.33 -19.17 4.11
C ILE A 343 21.05 -20.66 4.36
N LEU A 344 22.09 -21.47 4.58
CA LEU A 344 21.95 -22.88 4.90
C LEU A 344 21.16 -23.08 6.18
N ARG A 345 21.42 -22.26 7.19
CA ARG A 345 20.69 -22.29 8.46
C ARG A 345 19.20 -21.95 8.26
N GLN A 346 18.89 -20.96 7.41
CA GLN A 346 17.51 -20.64 7.09
C GLN A 346 16.81 -21.81 6.40
N TYR A 347 17.47 -22.52 5.47
CA TYR A 347 16.91 -23.71 4.83
C TYR A 347 16.72 -24.85 5.83
N PHE A 348 17.66 -25.10 6.73
CA PHE A 348 17.48 -26.11 7.80
C PHE A 348 16.31 -25.80 8.72
N GLU A 349 16.09 -24.53 9.06
CA GLU A 349 14.93 -24.11 9.85
C GLU A 349 13.62 -24.34 9.08
N PHE A 350 13.62 -24.07 7.79
CA PHE A 350 12.48 -24.31 6.90
C PHE A 350 12.15 -25.80 6.80
N ASP A 351 13.12 -26.65 6.52
CA ASP A 351 12.96 -28.10 6.44
C ASP A 351 12.45 -28.69 7.76
N LYS A 352 12.97 -28.22 8.89
CA LYS A 352 12.49 -28.62 10.22
C LYS A 352 11.03 -28.21 10.43
N MET A 353 10.68 -27.00 10.01
CA MET A 353 9.29 -26.52 10.08
C MET A 353 8.40 -27.36 9.18
N LEU A 354 8.80 -27.63 7.95
CA LEU A 354 8.05 -28.42 6.98
C LEU A 354 7.75 -29.85 7.50
N LYS A 355 8.75 -30.52 8.07
CA LYS A 355 8.57 -31.84 8.72
C LYS A 355 7.54 -31.79 9.86
N VAL A 356 7.57 -30.75 10.69
CA VAL A 356 6.62 -30.56 11.79
C VAL A 356 5.21 -30.28 11.25
N TYR A 357 5.11 -29.50 10.20
CA TYR A 357 3.85 -29.17 9.52
C TYR A 357 3.22 -30.41 8.87
N GLN A 358 4.00 -31.19 8.11
CA GLN A 358 3.57 -32.45 7.47
C GLN A 358 3.12 -33.52 8.51
N ALA A 359 3.72 -33.51 9.69
CA ALA A 359 3.29 -34.33 10.81
C ALA A 359 2.00 -33.82 11.50
N GLY A 360 1.32 -32.84 10.97
CA GLY A 360 0.09 -32.27 11.54
C GLY A 360 0.30 -31.42 12.78
N LYS A 361 1.53 -30.98 13.05
CA LYS A 361 1.95 -30.22 14.24
C LYS A 361 2.44 -28.82 13.88
N GLY A 362 2.73 -28.00 14.90
CA GLY A 362 3.28 -26.67 14.70
C GLY A 362 2.26 -25.60 14.31
N LYS A 363 2.74 -24.52 13.68
CA LYS A 363 1.87 -23.48 13.11
C LYS A 363 1.33 -23.92 11.75
N ASN A 364 0.28 -23.26 11.33
CA ASN A 364 -0.32 -23.53 10.04
C ASN A 364 0.34 -22.66 8.95
N TYR A 365 0.83 -23.32 7.90
CA TYR A 365 1.52 -22.69 6.78
C TYR A 365 0.99 -23.20 5.43
N ASP A 366 -0.32 -23.27 5.25
CA ASP A 366 -0.99 -23.84 4.07
C ASP A 366 -0.64 -23.14 2.74
N TYR A 367 -0.02 -21.97 2.79
CA TYR A 367 0.47 -21.25 1.61
C TYR A 367 1.85 -21.73 1.12
N ILE A 368 2.40 -22.78 1.76
CA ILE A 368 3.66 -23.41 1.35
C ILE A 368 3.38 -24.65 0.47
N GLU A 369 2.15 -25.12 0.47
CA GLU A 369 1.65 -26.18 -0.40
C GLU A 369 1.09 -25.54 -1.69
#